data_5de94b770e281c6006824f1f2f4e80f2
#
_entry.id   5de94b770e281c6006824f1f2f4e80f2
#
_cell.length_a   1.000
_cell.length_b   1.000
_cell.length_c   1.000
_cell.angle_alpha   90.00
_cell.angle_beta   90.00
_cell.angle_gamma   90.00
#
_symmetry.space_group_name_H-M   'P 1'
#
loop_
_entity.id
_entity.type
_entity.pdbx_description
1 polymer ?
#
loop_
_entity_poly.entity_id
_entity_poly.type
_entity_poly.pdbx_seq_one_letter_code
_entity_poly.pdbx_strand_id
1 'polypeptide(L)'
;MEIYKGYYSDRRYQFIYNIDDIKEKVRPVFERYGIEKVILFGSYARHEETLVSDIDLCIVSPKIKGIKFFSMKGDLEESLCKDVDIFQLHCIEVNSPIYKNIIKEGVVIYDKNN
;
A
#
# COMPACT_ATOMS: atom_id res chain seq x y z
N MET A 1 -13.42 0.37 15.04
CA MET A 1 -13.81 0.36 13.61
C MET A 1 -15.26 0.81 13.51
N GLU A 2 -15.54 1.71 12.61
CA GLU A 2 -16.90 2.19 12.36
C GLU A 2 -17.40 1.65 11.04
N ILE A 3 -18.70 1.29 10.99
CA ILE A 3 -19.33 0.81 9.77
C ILE A 3 -20.45 1.79 9.42
N TYR A 4 -20.40 2.34 8.23
CA TYR A 4 -21.42 3.27 7.71
C TYR A 4 -22.33 2.54 6.75
N LYS A 5 -23.63 2.83 6.83
CA LYS A 5 -24.64 2.27 5.94
C LYS A 5 -24.93 3.23 4.79
N GLY A 6 -25.57 2.73 3.73
CA GLY A 6 -25.92 3.54 2.57
C GLY A 6 -24.72 3.83 1.72
N TYR A 7 -24.28 5.07 1.69
CA TYR A 7 -23.16 5.51 0.84
C TYR A 7 -21.89 4.66 1.07
N TYR A 8 -21.65 4.23 2.31
CA TYR A 8 -20.48 3.44 2.67
C TYR A 8 -20.79 1.94 2.76
N SER A 9 -21.74 1.44 1.96
CA SER A 9 -22.05 0.01 1.91
C SER A 9 -20.95 -0.81 1.23
N ASP A 10 -20.12 -0.19 0.40
CA ASP A 10 -18.96 -0.84 -0.21
C ASP A 10 -17.93 -1.17 0.87
N ARG A 11 -17.47 -2.42 0.87
CA ARG A 11 -16.54 -2.91 1.89
C ARG A 11 -15.25 -2.12 1.95
N ARG A 12 -14.80 -1.58 0.81
CA ARG A 12 -13.58 -0.78 0.75
C ARG A 12 -13.64 0.47 1.62
N TYR A 13 -14.84 0.93 1.97
CA TYR A 13 -15.06 2.16 2.74
C TYR A 13 -15.52 1.88 4.16
N GLN A 14 -15.37 0.66 4.65
CA GLN A 14 -15.80 0.28 5.99
C GLN A 14 -14.67 0.24 7.00
N PHE A 15 -13.41 0.29 6.54
CA PHE A 15 -12.25 0.08 7.39
C PHE A 15 -11.24 1.22 7.28
N ILE A 16 -10.71 1.62 8.43
CA ILE A 16 -9.51 2.46 8.53
C ILE A 16 -8.49 1.66 9.33
N TYR A 17 -7.29 1.53 8.81
CA TYR A 17 -6.21 0.77 9.44
C TYR A 17 -5.17 1.71 10.02
N ASN A 18 -4.53 1.29 11.12
CA ASN A 18 -3.27 1.91 11.51
C ASN A 18 -2.13 1.26 10.74
N ILE A 19 -0.94 1.83 10.86
CA ILE A 19 0.23 1.34 10.10
C ILE A 19 0.59 -0.09 10.51
N ASP A 20 0.48 -0.43 11.80
CA ASP A 20 0.79 -1.78 12.27
C ASP A 20 -0.16 -2.82 11.68
N ASP A 21 -1.43 -2.49 11.56
CA ASP A 21 -2.41 -3.36 10.91
C ASP A 21 -2.07 -3.59 9.45
N ILE A 22 -1.65 -2.53 8.75
CA ILE A 22 -1.24 -2.64 7.35
C ILE A 22 -0.03 -3.55 7.23
N LYS A 23 1.00 -3.35 8.07
CA LYS A 23 2.20 -4.19 8.07
C LYS A 23 1.85 -5.67 8.22
N GLU A 24 0.99 -5.99 9.16
CA GLU A 24 0.60 -7.36 9.43
C GLU A 24 -0.14 -7.99 8.25
N LYS A 25 -1.06 -7.26 7.66
CA LYS A 25 -1.89 -7.77 6.55
C LYS A 25 -1.11 -7.95 5.25
N VAL A 26 -0.14 -7.09 4.97
CA VAL A 26 0.60 -7.15 3.70
C VAL A 26 1.78 -8.12 3.74
N ARG A 27 2.31 -8.44 4.92
CA ARG A 27 3.50 -9.28 5.06
C ARG A 27 3.38 -10.61 4.30
N PRO A 28 2.33 -11.42 4.46
CA PRO A 28 2.24 -12.69 3.75
C PRO A 28 2.22 -12.53 2.24
N VAL A 29 1.61 -11.46 1.75
CA VAL A 29 1.53 -11.18 0.32
C VAL A 29 2.93 -10.89 -0.22
N PHE A 30 3.65 -9.97 0.40
CA PHE A 30 4.98 -9.60 -0.08
C PHE A 30 5.98 -10.75 0.03
N GLU A 31 5.87 -11.58 1.08
CA GLU A 31 6.69 -12.78 1.20
C GLU A 31 6.44 -13.74 0.04
N ARG A 32 5.18 -13.96 -0.31
CA ARG A 32 4.78 -14.85 -1.40
C ARG A 32 5.36 -14.42 -2.74
N TYR A 33 5.42 -13.12 -2.98
CA TYR A 33 5.91 -12.57 -4.24
C TYR A 33 7.40 -12.24 -4.24
N GLY A 34 8.10 -12.54 -3.15
CA GLY A 34 9.54 -12.33 -3.08
C GLY A 34 9.96 -10.87 -3.08
N ILE A 35 9.11 -10.00 -2.56
CA ILE A 35 9.41 -8.57 -2.48
C ILE A 35 10.46 -8.33 -1.40
N GLU A 36 11.35 -7.36 -1.60
CA GLU A 36 12.41 -7.07 -0.66
C GLU A 36 12.08 -5.93 0.29
N LYS A 37 11.46 -4.87 -0.22
CA LYS A 37 11.16 -3.69 0.60
C LYS A 37 10.00 -2.91 0.01
N VAL A 38 9.12 -2.40 0.90
CA VAL A 38 7.96 -1.60 0.50
C VAL A 38 7.83 -0.40 1.43
N ILE A 39 7.53 0.74 0.83
CA ILE A 39 7.33 2.02 1.53
C ILE A 39 5.87 2.42 1.39
N LEU A 40 5.22 2.71 2.52
CA LEU A 40 3.91 3.33 2.56
C LEU A 40 4.08 4.85 2.46
N PHE A 41 3.29 5.49 1.61
CA PHE A 41 3.27 6.95 1.53
C PHE A 41 1.82 7.42 1.35
N GLY A 42 1.61 8.72 1.12
CA GLY A 42 0.27 9.25 0.96
C GLY A 42 -0.47 9.43 2.29
N SER A 43 -1.79 9.45 2.25
CA SER A 43 -2.62 9.83 3.40
C SER A 43 -2.40 8.93 4.61
N TYR A 44 -2.24 7.63 4.43
CA TYR A 44 -1.99 6.71 5.54
C TYR A 44 -0.64 6.98 6.22
N ALA A 45 0.38 7.34 5.45
CA ALA A 45 1.68 7.67 6.01
C ALA A 45 1.65 8.98 6.80
N ARG A 46 0.81 9.93 6.36
CA ARG A 46 0.68 11.23 7.02
C ARG A 46 -0.31 11.24 8.19
N HIS A 47 -0.96 10.11 8.46
CA HIS A 47 -2.04 10.02 9.46
C HIS A 47 -3.22 10.93 9.13
N GLU A 48 -3.50 11.09 7.84
CA GLU A 48 -4.62 11.91 7.33
C GLU A 48 -5.67 11.05 6.62
N GLU A 49 -5.63 9.73 6.82
CA GLU A 49 -6.52 8.79 6.17
C GLU A 49 -7.97 8.95 6.60
N THR A 50 -8.86 8.69 5.65
CA THR A 50 -10.30 8.61 5.88
C THR A 50 -10.80 7.26 5.38
N LEU A 51 -12.10 6.99 5.56
CA LEU A 51 -12.70 5.75 5.07
C LEU A 51 -12.56 5.57 3.57
N VAL A 52 -12.47 6.66 2.81
CA VAL A 52 -12.36 6.60 1.34
C VAL A 52 -10.91 6.68 0.84
N SER A 53 -9.93 6.77 1.73
CA SER A 53 -8.53 6.84 1.34
C SER A 53 -8.04 5.52 0.76
N ASP A 54 -7.30 5.61 -0.34
CA ASP A 54 -6.56 4.47 -0.88
C ASP A 54 -5.26 4.28 -0.10
N ILE A 55 -4.67 3.10 -0.25
CA ILE A 55 -3.38 2.81 0.35
C ILE A 55 -2.32 2.91 -0.75
N ASP A 56 -1.35 3.79 -0.56
CA ASP A 56 -0.31 4.08 -1.55
C ASP A 56 1.00 3.39 -1.14
N LEU A 57 1.47 2.48 -1.99
CA LEU A 57 2.65 1.68 -1.73
C LEU A 57 3.70 1.87 -2.81
N CYS A 58 4.95 1.96 -2.40
CA CYS A 58 6.09 2.00 -3.31
C CYS A 58 6.96 0.77 -3.10
N ILE A 59 7.10 -0.05 -4.13
CA ILE A 59 7.96 -1.23 -4.10
C ILE A 59 9.36 -0.81 -4.50
N VAL A 60 10.34 -1.08 -3.62
CA VAL A 60 11.72 -0.70 -3.87
C VAL A 60 12.43 -1.76 -4.70
N SER A 61 12.21 -3.04 -4.41
CA SER A 61 12.88 -4.15 -5.09
C SER A 61 12.14 -5.45 -4.78
N PRO A 62 12.19 -6.48 -5.63
CA PRO A 62 12.69 -6.48 -7.01
C PRO A 62 11.67 -5.91 -7.98
N LYS A 63 12.07 -5.80 -9.26
CA LYS A 63 11.12 -5.45 -10.32
C LYS A 63 10.11 -6.57 -10.48
N ILE A 64 8.82 -6.21 -10.58
CA ILE A 64 7.74 -7.17 -10.80
C ILE A 64 6.95 -6.73 -12.02
N LYS A 65 6.59 -7.67 -12.90
CA LYS A 65 6.01 -7.37 -14.21
C LYS A 65 4.79 -8.22 -14.52
N GLY A 66 3.98 -7.70 -15.45
CA GLY A 66 2.91 -8.45 -16.09
C GLY A 66 1.86 -9.00 -15.13
N ILE A 67 1.45 -10.23 -15.40
CA ILE A 67 0.40 -10.90 -14.62
C ILE A 67 0.77 -10.98 -13.14
N LYS A 68 2.03 -11.20 -12.83
CA LYS A 68 2.51 -11.29 -11.45
C LYS A 68 2.24 -9.99 -10.67
N PHE A 69 2.46 -8.84 -11.32
CA PHE A 69 2.16 -7.54 -10.72
C PHE A 69 0.67 -7.39 -10.42
N PHE A 70 -0.19 -7.73 -11.38
CA PHE A 70 -1.63 -7.63 -11.18
C PHE A 70 -2.15 -8.62 -10.14
N SER A 71 -1.59 -9.82 -10.10
CA SER A 71 -1.95 -10.80 -9.07
C SER A 71 -1.60 -10.29 -7.67
N MET A 72 -0.42 -9.71 -7.52
CA MET A 72 0.01 -9.15 -6.24
C MET A 72 -0.90 -8.00 -5.82
N LYS A 73 -1.22 -7.11 -6.76
CA LYS A 73 -2.13 -5.99 -6.47
C LYS A 73 -3.49 -6.51 -6.00
N GLY A 74 -4.05 -7.49 -6.70
CA GLY A 74 -5.33 -8.11 -6.32
C GLY A 74 -5.28 -8.74 -4.94
N ASP A 75 -4.20 -9.45 -4.63
CA ASP A 75 -4.04 -10.09 -3.31
C ASP A 75 -3.94 -9.04 -2.20
N LEU A 76 -3.26 -7.92 -2.45
CA LEU A 76 -3.18 -6.82 -1.49
C LEU A 76 -4.55 -6.18 -1.28
N GLU A 77 -5.28 -5.93 -2.35
CA GLU A 77 -6.62 -5.33 -2.26
C GLU A 77 -7.58 -6.24 -1.52
N GLU A 78 -7.48 -7.54 -1.73
CA GLU A 78 -8.29 -8.50 -1.01
C GLU A 78 -7.92 -8.52 0.48
N SER A 79 -6.64 -8.57 0.80
CA SER A 79 -6.14 -8.60 2.18
C SER A 79 -6.53 -7.35 2.96
N LEU A 80 -6.45 -6.19 2.33
CA LEU A 80 -6.69 -4.90 2.97
C LEU A 80 -8.16 -4.45 2.84
N CYS A 81 -8.91 -5.05 1.92
CA CYS A 81 -10.28 -4.63 1.60
C CYS A 81 -10.35 -3.14 1.27
N LYS A 82 -9.37 -2.66 0.49
CA LYS A 82 -9.26 -1.28 0.02
C LYS A 82 -8.59 -1.26 -1.34
N ASP A 83 -8.80 -0.18 -2.08
CA ASP A 83 -8.03 0.05 -3.28
C ASP A 83 -6.58 0.35 -2.89
N VAL A 84 -5.65 -0.21 -3.63
CA VAL A 84 -4.23 -0.06 -3.39
C VAL A 84 -3.57 0.47 -4.66
N ASP A 85 -2.87 1.58 -4.54
CA ASP A 85 -2.06 2.13 -5.62
C ASP A 85 -0.61 1.70 -5.41
N ILE A 86 -0.07 1.01 -6.41
CA ILE A 86 1.28 0.44 -6.31
C ILE A 86 2.18 1.09 -7.33
N PHE A 87 3.28 1.63 -6.84
CA PHE A 87 4.34 2.23 -7.66
C PHE A 87 5.61 1.44 -7.47
N GLN A 88 6.40 1.31 -8.53
CA GLN A 88 7.72 0.70 -8.45
C GLN A 88 8.75 1.82 -8.51
N LEU A 89 9.65 1.86 -7.54
CA LEU A 89 10.60 2.98 -7.41
C LEU A 89 11.41 3.18 -8.69
N HIS A 90 11.81 2.10 -9.35
CA HIS A 90 12.60 2.20 -10.58
C HIS A 90 11.83 2.83 -11.76
N CYS A 91 10.49 2.88 -11.68
CA CYS A 91 9.64 3.52 -12.70
C CYS A 91 9.36 4.98 -12.40
N ILE A 92 9.73 5.47 -11.23
CA ILE A 92 9.43 6.83 -10.80
C ILE A 92 10.62 7.74 -11.13
N GLU A 93 10.31 8.85 -11.80
CA GLU A 93 11.35 9.83 -12.13
C GLU A 93 11.86 10.50 -10.87
N VAL A 94 13.19 10.54 -10.72
CA VAL A 94 13.86 11.16 -9.57
C VAL A 94 13.50 12.66 -9.54
N ASN A 95 13.19 13.16 -8.34
CA ASN A 95 12.77 14.54 -8.10
C ASN A 95 11.38 14.91 -8.66
N SER A 96 10.62 13.94 -9.16
CA SER A 96 9.20 14.17 -9.46
C SER A 96 8.41 14.44 -8.17
N PRO A 97 7.22 15.04 -8.26
CA PRO A 97 6.41 15.28 -7.05
C PRO A 97 6.15 14.01 -6.23
N ILE A 98 5.83 12.90 -6.90
CA ILE A 98 5.58 11.65 -6.19
C ILE A 98 6.84 11.10 -5.54
N TYR A 99 7.99 11.20 -6.21
CA TYR A 99 9.28 10.80 -5.64
C TYR A 99 9.59 11.59 -4.36
N LYS A 100 9.39 12.91 -4.41
CA LYS A 100 9.62 13.78 -3.25
C LYS A 100 8.70 13.39 -2.09
N ASN A 101 7.44 13.07 -2.36
CA ASN A 101 6.51 12.64 -1.34
C ASN A 101 6.96 11.34 -0.68
N ILE A 102 7.40 10.36 -1.47
CA ILE A 102 7.89 9.09 -0.96
C ILE A 102 9.09 9.29 -0.05
N ILE A 103 10.06 10.11 -0.47
CA ILE A 103 11.25 10.38 0.33
C ILE A 103 10.92 11.14 1.62
N LYS A 104 10.01 12.11 1.52
CA LYS A 104 9.69 12.98 2.67
C LYS A 104 8.82 12.31 3.71
N GLU A 105 7.80 11.58 3.29
CA GLU A 105 6.77 11.06 4.19
C GLU A 105 6.73 9.54 4.28
N GLY A 106 7.53 8.84 3.48
CA GLY A 106 7.47 7.39 3.38
C GLY A 106 7.81 6.68 4.68
N VAL A 107 7.07 5.61 4.94
CA VAL A 107 7.29 4.74 6.10
C VAL A 107 7.52 3.33 5.58
N VAL A 108 8.63 2.71 5.96
CA VAL A 108 8.91 1.33 5.58
C VAL A 108 7.94 0.42 6.30
N ILE A 109 7.09 -0.28 5.53
CA ILE A 109 6.11 -1.20 6.09
C ILE A 109 6.48 -2.65 5.90
N TYR A 110 7.43 -2.93 5.03
CA TYR A 110 7.93 -4.28 4.80
C TYR A 110 9.39 -4.23 4.38
N ASP A 111 10.21 -5.05 5.03
CA ASP A 111 11.62 -5.23 4.68
C ASP A 111 11.99 -6.67 5.02
N LYS A 112 12.34 -7.47 4.00
CA LYS A 112 12.60 -8.89 4.21
C LYS A 112 13.82 -9.16 5.07
N ASN A 113 14.68 -8.16 5.26
CA ASN A 113 15.90 -8.29 6.06
C ASN A 113 15.69 -7.94 7.54
N ASN A 114 14.46 -7.66 7.93
CA ASN A 114 14.13 -7.37 9.32
C ASN A 114 13.17 -8.39 9.91
#